data_9af447e64f955a6a092a960140fff3bc
#
_entry.id   9af447e64f955a6a092a960140fff3bc
#
_cell.length_a   1.000
_cell.length_b   1.000
_cell.length_c   1.000
_cell.angle_alpha   90.00
_cell.angle_beta   90.00
_cell.angle_gamma   90.00
#
_symmetry.space_group_name_H-M   'P 1'
#
loop_
_entity.id
_entity.type
_entity.pdbx_description
1 polymer ?
#
loop_
_entity_poly.entity_id
_entity_poly.type
_entity_poly.pdbx_seq_one_letter_code
_entity_poly.pdbx_strand_id
1 'polypeptide(L)'
;SYLVENNKFKKLKVIKSNLLNNSKIAGNFFGWLTLNEQKKISRLTKFMRYPCSDALSYCQLCEGKLNVVLQCYNKIWDIHPMIPLIKNAGGYINTWKGKDPKIGGSIVASSSKILHKKILSMLKPVA
;
A
#
# COMPACT_ATOMS: atom_id res chain seq x y z
N SER A 1 -0.23 14.10 -11.07
CA SER A 1 -0.71 12.96 -11.86
C SER A 1 -2.22 13.04 -12.04
N TYR A 2 -2.71 12.59 -13.19
CA TYR A 2 -4.10 12.71 -13.58
C TYR A 2 -4.63 11.38 -14.09
N LEU A 3 -5.90 11.11 -13.79
CA LEU A 3 -6.68 10.04 -14.38
C LEU A 3 -7.51 10.61 -15.54
N VAL A 4 -7.56 9.89 -16.65
CA VAL A 4 -8.43 10.25 -17.79
C VAL A 4 -9.61 9.30 -17.82
N GLU A 5 -10.81 9.84 -17.59
CA GLU A 5 -12.07 9.11 -17.66
C GLU A 5 -13.06 9.88 -18.54
N ASN A 6 -13.71 9.21 -19.48
CA ASN A 6 -14.75 9.81 -20.36
C ASN A 6 -14.27 11.12 -21.02
N ASN A 7 -13.01 11.16 -21.47
CA ASN A 7 -12.36 12.33 -22.05
C ASN A 7 -12.20 13.53 -21.10
N LYS A 8 -12.29 13.28 -19.78
CA LYS A 8 -12.04 14.30 -18.74
C LYS A 8 -10.79 13.96 -17.95
N PHE A 9 -10.03 14.99 -17.60
CA PHE A 9 -8.86 14.85 -16.72
C PHE A 9 -9.30 15.03 -15.28
N LYS A 10 -8.94 14.05 -14.43
CA LYS A 10 -9.15 14.12 -12.98
C LYS A 10 -7.82 14.02 -12.29
N LYS A 11 -7.50 14.97 -11.41
CA LYS A 11 -6.27 14.92 -10.61
C LYS A 11 -6.31 13.71 -9.68
N LEU A 12 -5.25 12.92 -9.70
CA LEU A 12 -5.11 11.79 -8.77
C LEU A 12 -4.86 12.31 -7.37
N LYS A 13 -5.68 11.85 -6.43
CA LYS A 13 -5.56 12.19 -5.02
C LYS A 13 -6.02 11.02 -4.17
N VAL A 14 -5.20 10.66 -3.17
CA VAL A 14 -5.57 9.65 -2.19
C VAL A 14 -6.72 10.16 -1.31
N ILE A 15 -7.52 9.21 -0.79
CA ILE A 15 -8.55 9.51 0.21
C ILE A 15 -8.01 9.05 1.56
N LYS A 16 -7.84 9.98 2.49
CA LYS A 16 -7.26 9.69 3.80
C LYS A 16 -8.23 8.89 4.68
N SER A 17 -7.68 7.91 5.37
CA SER A 17 -8.38 7.14 6.40
C SER A 17 -7.41 6.88 7.53
N ASN A 18 -7.78 7.18 8.76
CA ASN A 18 -6.92 7.06 9.93
C ASN A 18 -7.22 5.82 10.78
N LEU A 19 -8.31 5.11 10.50
CA LEU A 19 -8.75 3.94 11.26
C LEU A 19 -8.69 2.68 10.39
N LEU A 20 -8.10 1.62 10.92
CA LEU A 20 -7.99 0.33 10.23
C LEU A 20 -9.34 -0.25 9.81
N ASN A 21 -10.32 -0.21 10.70
CA ASN A 21 -11.64 -0.78 10.43
C ASN A 21 -12.44 -0.03 9.35
N ASN A 22 -12.09 1.23 9.09
CA ASN A 22 -12.71 2.06 8.04
C ASN A 22 -11.85 2.16 6.79
N SER A 23 -10.72 1.48 6.75
CA SER A 23 -9.78 1.55 5.63
C SER A 23 -9.96 0.39 4.67
N LYS A 24 -9.83 0.67 3.39
CA LYS A 24 -9.82 -0.34 2.33
C LYS A 24 -8.37 -0.78 2.12
N ILE A 25 -8.05 -1.98 2.59
CA ILE A 25 -6.70 -2.53 2.60
C ILE A 25 -6.61 -3.70 1.62
N ALA A 26 -5.70 -3.60 0.68
CA ALA A 26 -5.33 -4.67 -0.24
C ALA A 26 -3.94 -5.19 0.10
N GLY A 27 -3.76 -6.50 0.06
CA GLY A 27 -2.46 -7.08 0.34
C GLY A 27 -2.24 -8.39 -0.37
N ASN A 28 -0.98 -8.70 -0.65
CA ASN A 28 -0.57 -9.94 -1.28
C ASN A 28 0.69 -10.47 -0.59
N PHE A 29 0.53 -11.60 0.12
CA PHE A 29 1.62 -12.27 0.81
C PHE A 29 1.90 -13.66 0.23
N PHE A 30 1.16 -14.05 -0.77
CA PHE A 30 1.21 -15.40 -1.33
C PHE A 30 2.62 -15.75 -1.81
N GLY A 31 3.13 -16.89 -1.33
CA GLY A 31 4.47 -17.36 -1.67
C GLY A 31 5.62 -16.68 -0.91
N TRP A 32 5.36 -15.66 -0.08
CA TRP A 32 6.40 -14.88 0.59
C TRP A 32 6.32 -14.92 2.12
N LEU A 33 5.12 -14.95 2.68
CA LEU A 33 4.93 -15.17 4.10
C LEU A 33 4.31 -16.54 4.34
N THR A 34 4.85 -17.27 5.30
CA THR A 34 4.25 -18.52 5.77
C THR A 34 2.96 -18.23 6.53
N LEU A 35 2.13 -19.25 6.72
CA LEU A 35 0.90 -19.09 7.52
C LEU A 35 1.22 -18.67 8.95
N ASN A 36 2.32 -19.18 9.52
CA ASN A 36 2.74 -18.78 10.86
C ASN A 36 3.15 -17.30 10.93
N GLU A 37 3.85 -16.80 9.92
CA GLU A 37 4.21 -15.39 9.84
C GLU A 37 2.96 -14.51 9.68
N GLN A 38 2.01 -14.94 8.86
CA GLN A 38 0.74 -14.22 8.68
C GLN A 38 -0.06 -14.18 10.00
N LYS A 39 -0.02 -15.22 10.80
CA LYS A 39 -0.66 -15.24 12.13
C LYS A 39 -0.07 -14.21 13.08
N LYS A 40 1.24 -13.93 12.98
CA LYS A 40 1.89 -12.89 13.79
C LYS A 40 1.35 -11.49 13.54
N ILE A 41 0.79 -11.26 12.36
CA ILE A 41 0.19 -9.98 11.98
C ILE A 41 -1.32 -10.10 11.76
N SER A 42 -1.97 -11.04 12.46
CA SER A 42 -3.42 -11.28 12.29
C SER A 42 -4.28 -10.07 12.63
N ARG A 43 -3.82 -9.18 13.50
CA ARG A 43 -4.52 -7.91 13.81
C ARG A 43 -4.60 -6.99 12.60
N LEU A 44 -3.68 -7.12 11.67
CA LEU A 44 -3.67 -6.37 10.41
C LEU A 44 -4.40 -7.15 9.32
N THR A 45 -4.08 -8.43 9.13
CA THR A 45 -4.62 -9.24 8.03
C THR A 45 -6.13 -9.39 8.07
N LYS A 46 -6.74 -9.38 9.25
CA LYS A 46 -8.19 -9.45 9.38
C LYS A 46 -8.93 -8.27 8.75
N PHE A 47 -8.25 -7.15 8.53
CA PHE A 47 -8.81 -5.98 7.85
C PHE A 47 -8.54 -5.96 6.35
N MET A 48 -7.77 -6.92 5.84
CA MET A 48 -7.42 -7.01 4.41
C MET A 48 -8.56 -7.70 3.67
N ARG A 49 -9.40 -6.91 3.03
CA ARG A 49 -10.63 -7.39 2.37
C ARG A 49 -10.62 -7.25 0.85
N TYR A 50 -9.55 -6.67 0.30
CA TYR A 50 -9.47 -6.38 -1.12
C TYR A 50 -8.31 -7.14 -1.76
N PRO A 51 -8.47 -7.63 -3.00
CA PRO A 51 -7.37 -8.27 -3.72
C PRO A 51 -6.29 -7.25 -4.06
N CYS A 52 -5.05 -7.70 -4.10
CA CYS A 52 -3.92 -6.89 -4.53
C CYS A 52 -3.46 -7.35 -5.90
N SER A 53 -3.35 -6.42 -6.83
CA SER A 53 -2.96 -6.66 -8.22
C SER A 53 -1.83 -5.73 -8.62
N ASP A 54 -0.63 -5.97 -8.14
CA ASP A 54 0.61 -5.28 -8.52
C ASP A 54 0.43 -3.75 -8.71
N ALA A 55 0.86 -3.23 -9.85
CA ALA A 55 0.78 -1.79 -10.15
C ALA A 55 -0.64 -1.23 -10.11
N LEU A 56 -1.64 -2.04 -10.47
CA LEU A 56 -3.04 -1.60 -10.45
C LEU A 56 -3.49 -1.19 -9.05
N SER A 57 -3.08 -1.92 -8.02
CA SER A 57 -3.43 -1.59 -6.63
C SER A 57 -2.83 -0.25 -6.18
N TYR A 58 -1.60 0.05 -6.57
CA TYR A 58 -1.00 1.35 -6.30
C TYR A 58 -1.74 2.47 -7.02
N CYS A 59 -2.16 2.25 -8.26
CA CYS A 59 -2.99 3.21 -9.00
C CYS A 59 -4.35 3.42 -8.31
N GLN A 60 -4.97 2.35 -7.83
CA GLN A 60 -6.23 2.43 -7.10
C GLN A 60 -6.09 3.22 -5.78
N LEU A 61 -4.95 3.11 -5.10
CA LEU A 61 -4.64 3.96 -3.95
C LEU A 61 -4.61 5.43 -4.36
N CYS A 62 -3.95 5.75 -5.46
CA CYS A 62 -3.86 7.12 -5.97
C CYS A 62 -5.20 7.68 -6.44
N GLU A 63 -6.13 6.82 -6.85
CA GLU A 63 -7.49 7.20 -7.25
C GLU A 63 -8.44 7.34 -6.06
N GLY A 64 -8.01 6.93 -4.87
CA GLY A 64 -8.86 6.91 -3.67
C GLY A 64 -9.75 5.68 -3.54
N LYS A 65 -9.57 4.66 -4.38
CA LYS A 65 -10.31 3.40 -4.31
C LYS A 65 -9.81 2.46 -3.24
N LEU A 66 -8.55 2.60 -2.83
CA LEU A 66 -7.93 1.90 -1.73
C LEU A 66 -7.28 2.91 -0.79
N ASN A 67 -7.12 2.53 0.48
CA ASN A 67 -6.43 3.35 1.48
C ASN A 67 -5.04 2.83 1.82
N VAL A 68 -4.82 1.53 1.67
CA VAL A 68 -3.54 0.87 1.96
C VAL A 68 -3.29 -0.25 0.97
N VAL A 69 -2.04 -0.36 0.54
CA VAL A 69 -1.55 -1.47 -0.28
C VAL A 69 -0.34 -2.07 0.41
N LEU A 70 -0.39 -3.39 0.64
CA LEU A 70 0.71 -4.18 1.20
C LEU A 70 1.10 -5.23 0.18
N GLN A 71 2.30 -5.14 -0.35
CA GLN A 71 2.76 -6.10 -1.35
C GLN A 71 4.17 -6.59 -1.02
N CYS A 72 4.32 -7.91 -0.94
CA CYS A 72 5.62 -8.54 -0.77
C CYS A 72 6.40 -8.54 -2.07
N TYR A 73 7.69 -8.41 -1.94
CA TYR A 73 8.66 -8.69 -2.98
C TYR A 73 8.48 -7.92 -4.29
N ASN A 74 8.45 -6.60 -4.18
CA ASN A 74 8.48 -5.75 -5.36
C ASN A 74 9.89 -5.70 -5.95
N LYS A 75 9.99 -5.86 -7.26
CA LYS A 75 11.23 -5.57 -7.98
C LYS A 75 11.41 -4.06 -8.08
N ILE A 76 12.65 -3.63 -8.25
CA ILE A 76 12.97 -2.21 -8.38
C ILE A 76 12.15 -1.55 -9.51
N TRP A 77 12.04 -2.22 -10.65
CA TRP A 77 11.27 -1.71 -11.81
C TRP A 77 9.76 -1.72 -11.60
N ASP A 78 9.24 -2.53 -10.67
CA ASP A 78 7.82 -2.52 -10.31
C ASP A 78 7.46 -1.30 -9.47
N ILE A 79 8.37 -0.86 -8.61
CA ILE A 79 8.08 0.15 -7.60
C ILE A 79 8.55 1.56 -7.97
N HIS A 80 9.65 1.70 -8.71
CA HIS A 80 10.20 3.01 -9.04
C HIS A 80 9.20 3.95 -9.70
N PRO A 81 8.39 3.52 -10.70
CA PRO A 81 7.39 4.41 -11.29
C PRO A 81 6.28 4.78 -10.32
N MET A 82 6.01 3.93 -9.32
CA MET A 82 4.92 4.14 -8.37
C MET A 82 5.27 5.15 -7.28
N ILE A 83 6.55 5.30 -6.94
CA ILE A 83 6.99 6.20 -5.87
C ILE A 83 6.54 7.64 -6.12
N PRO A 84 6.89 8.29 -7.24
CA PRO A 84 6.45 9.66 -7.49
C PRO A 84 4.94 9.75 -7.66
N LEU A 85 4.31 8.75 -8.25
CA LEU A 85 2.86 8.72 -8.44
C LEU A 85 2.12 8.80 -7.10
N ILE A 86 2.51 7.95 -6.14
CA ILE A 86 1.90 7.90 -4.81
C ILE A 86 2.19 9.18 -4.02
N LYS A 87 3.42 9.67 -4.04
CA LYS A 87 3.79 10.91 -3.35
C LYS A 87 3.04 12.11 -3.90
N ASN A 88 2.94 12.23 -5.22
CA ASN A 88 2.23 13.33 -5.86
C ASN A 88 0.73 13.28 -5.61
N ALA A 89 0.16 12.09 -5.40
CA ALA A 89 -1.24 11.93 -5.03
C ALA A 89 -1.51 12.20 -3.53
N GLY A 90 -0.46 12.48 -2.75
CA GLY A 90 -0.57 12.78 -1.32
C GLY A 90 -0.44 11.55 -0.43
N GLY A 91 0.02 10.43 -0.96
CA GLY A 91 0.23 9.20 -0.21
C GLY A 91 1.62 9.06 0.40
N TYR A 92 1.81 7.99 1.15
CA TYR A 92 3.05 7.63 1.83
C TYR A 92 3.48 6.24 1.38
N ILE A 93 4.77 6.03 1.19
CA ILE A 93 5.32 4.76 0.73
C ILE A 93 6.69 4.50 1.36
N ASN A 94 6.86 3.29 1.90
CA ASN A 94 8.11 2.81 2.48
C ASN A 94 8.22 1.30 2.30
N THR A 95 9.40 0.75 2.58
CA THR A 95 9.52 -0.68 2.86
C THR A 95 8.83 -1.01 4.18
N TRP A 96 8.56 -2.29 4.44
CA TRP A 96 7.97 -2.71 5.72
C TRP A 96 8.86 -2.38 6.93
N LYS A 97 10.16 -2.15 6.71
CA LYS A 97 11.10 -1.70 7.74
C LYS A 97 11.14 -0.18 7.90
N GLY A 98 10.33 0.55 7.14
CA GLY A 98 10.28 2.01 7.17
C GLY A 98 11.40 2.68 6.39
N LYS A 99 12.11 1.95 5.54
CA LYS A 99 13.22 2.46 4.74
C LYS A 99 12.76 2.99 3.38
N ASP A 100 13.69 3.54 2.61
CA ASP A 100 13.43 4.08 1.28
C ASP A 100 12.89 2.98 0.36
N PRO A 101 11.72 3.19 -0.28
CA PRO A 101 11.11 2.20 -1.15
C PRO A 101 11.91 1.92 -2.43
N LYS A 102 12.88 2.76 -2.78
CA LYS A 102 13.74 2.56 -3.95
C LYS A 102 14.48 1.23 -3.95
N ILE A 103 14.72 0.66 -2.77
CA ILE A 103 15.43 -0.62 -2.65
C ILE A 103 14.56 -1.82 -3.03
N GLY A 104 13.26 -1.62 -3.26
CA GLY A 104 12.33 -2.71 -3.55
C GLY A 104 12.03 -3.57 -2.34
N GLY A 105 11.55 -4.79 -2.57
CA GLY A 105 11.19 -5.74 -1.52
C GLY A 105 9.73 -5.61 -1.09
N SER A 106 9.47 -5.84 0.18
CA SER A 106 8.12 -5.72 0.75
C SER A 106 7.79 -4.26 1.00
N ILE A 107 6.73 -3.78 0.39
CA ILE A 107 6.35 -2.36 0.33
C ILE A 107 5.00 -2.15 0.99
N VAL A 108 4.87 -1.03 1.67
CA VAL A 108 3.61 -0.51 2.18
C VAL A 108 3.38 0.89 1.63
N ALA A 109 2.20 1.11 1.10
CA ALA A 109 1.75 2.42 0.65
C ALA A 109 0.40 2.73 1.29
N SER A 110 0.20 3.96 1.74
CA SER A 110 -1.04 4.34 2.41
C SER A 110 -1.43 5.78 2.15
N SER A 111 -2.69 6.10 2.42
CA SER A 111 -3.26 7.42 2.21
C SER A 111 -3.03 8.39 3.37
N SER A 112 -2.66 7.90 4.55
CA SER A 112 -2.59 8.70 5.77
C SER A 112 -1.31 8.43 6.54
N LYS A 113 -0.66 9.48 7.04
CA LYS A 113 0.55 9.37 7.85
C LYS A 113 0.31 8.60 9.13
N ILE A 114 -0.80 8.84 9.80
CA ILE A 114 -1.17 8.17 11.05
C ILE A 114 -1.36 6.67 10.81
N LEU A 115 -2.16 6.33 9.80
CA LEU A 115 -2.41 4.95 9.42
C LEU A 115 -1.12 4.24 8.97
N HIS A 116 -0.29 4.92 8.20
CA HIS A 116 0.98 4.40 7.71
C HIS A 116 1.91 4.00 8.86
N LYS A 117 2.08 4.87 9.85
CA LYS A 117 2.90 4.59 11.04
C LYS A 117 2.35 3.41 11.84
N LYS A 118 1.03 3.33 11.99
CA LYS A 118 0.39 2.24 12.70
C LYS A 118 0.64 0.90 11.99
N ILE A 119 0.50 0.86 10.68
CA ILE A 119 0.73 -0.36 9.90
C ILE A 119 2.20 -0.77 9.93
N LEU A 120 3.14 0.15 9.81
CA LEU A 120 4.56 -0.15 9.96
C LEU A 120 4.86 -0.81 11.31
N SER A 121 4.27 -0.29 12.38
CA SER A 121 4.39 -0.88 13.72
C SER A 121 3.84 -2.31 13.76
N MET A 122 2.70 -2.57 13.13
CA MET A 122 2.08 -3.89 13.09
C MET A 122 2.84 -4.90 12.23
N LEU A 123 3.61 -4.43 11.25
CA LEU A 123 4.42 -5.28 10.37
C LEU A 123 5.76 -5.71 10.97
N LYS A 124 6.21 -5.10 12.06
CA LYS A 124 7.52 -5.40 12.67
C LYS A 124 7.82 -6.88 12.87
N PRO A 125 6.88 -7.74 13.32
CA PRO A 125 7.15 -9.16 13.54
C PRO A 125 7.57 -9.93 12.28
N VAL A 126 7.25 -9.41 11.09
CA VAL A 126 7.51 -10.07 9.79
C VAL A 126 8.31 -9.20 8.82
N ALA A 127 8.71 -8.04 9.25
CA ALA A 127 9.46 -7.11 8.40
C ALA A 127 10.93 -7.51 8.22
#